data_6f03243b3a3879e04d4c51bd2be0bc86
#
_entry.id   6f03243b3a3879e04d4c51bd2be0bc86
#
_cell.length_a   1.000
_cell.length_b   1.000
_cell.length_c   1.000
_cell.angle_alpha   90.00
_cell.angle_beta   90.00
_cell.angle_gamma   90.00
#
_symmetry.space_group_name_H-M   'P 1'
#
loop_
_entity.id
_entity.type
_entity.pdbx_description
1 polymer ?
#
loop_
_entity_poly.entity_id
_entity_poly.type
_entity_poly.pdbx_seq_one_letter_code
_entity_poly.pdbx_strand_id
1 'polypeptide(L)'
;RQRQMCIRDRIAGERKGLLILAGILSAGSACCMLVPYLSVYQVANELLQNAGNISQADSGHMIRWGWIAFAGLTGGLLLLYASLMASHVAAFRILYGLRIKLAEHIGRLPLGYLNGTSTGAIKKTMEQNIEKIETFIAHTIPDLVNVLATVVIMFTLFFTLNGWIAAVCLLAIALGIGLQCTMMFGKAGQEFMQTYFDTQEKMSASAVQYVRGMPVVKIFGQSIRSFRQFNKEIEAYKTYALKVCDTYQPGMVVFMVLLNSIVTFILPVGLLILSGQPQNIAFAAVYLFFIILGPGVATPIYKLTFLGSSTKEIDLSLIHISEPTRPY
;
A
#
# COMPACT_ATOMS: atom_id res chain seq x y z
N ARG A 1 -24.18 6.58 -6.92
CA ARG A 1 -23.65 5.88 -5.70
C ARG A 1 -24.38 4.56 -5.42
N GLN A 2 -25.73 4.50 -5.34
CA GLN A 2 -26.46 3.23 -5.08
C GLN A 2 -26.28 2.17 -6.17
N ARG A 3 -26.28 2.52 -7.46
CA ARG A 3 -26.02 1.57 -8.56
C ARG A 3 -24.56 1.05 -8.57
N GLN A 4 -23.59 1.88 -8.20
CA GLN A 4 -22.20 1.48 -8.07
C GLN A 4 -22.00 0.46 -6.92
N MET A 5 -22.68 0.67 -5.79
CA MET A 5 -22.69 -0.28 -4.69
C MET A 5 -23.30 -1.62 -5.10
N CYS A 6 -24.38 -1.62 -5.89
CA CYS A 6 -25.05 -2.83 -6.35
C CYS A 6 -24.20 -3.65 -7.35
N ILE A 7 -23.40 -2.99 -8.21
CA ILE A 7 -22.50 -3.65 -9.16
C ILE A 7 -21.29 -4.24 -8.40
N ARG A 8 -20.73 -3.48 -7.48
CA ARG A 8 -19.62 -3.91 -6.61
C ARG A 8 -20.01 -5.13 -5.77
N ASP A 9 -21.19 -5.13 -5.17
CA ASP A 9 -21.72 -6.25 -4.38
C ASP A 9 -22.05 -7.47 -5.21
N ARG A 10 -22.50 -7.29 -6.45
CA ARG A 10 -22.82 -8.37 -7.36
C ARG A 10 -21.58 -9.02 -7.99
N ILE A 11 -20.54 -8.24 -8.27
CA ILE A 11 -19.25 -8.75 -8.81
C ILE A 11 -18.50 -9.53 -7.72
N ALA A 12 -18.49 -9.01 -6.49
CA ALA A 12 -17.87 -9.68 -5.35
C ALA A 12 -18.69 -10.89 -4.84
N GLY A 13 -20.00 -10.95 -5.12
CA GLY A 13 -20.94 -11.88 -4.52
C GLY A 13 -20.66 -13.35 -4.79
N GLU A 14 -20.21 -13.70 -5.98
CA GLU A 14 -20.03 -15.10 -6.41
C GLU A 14 -18.75 -15.77 -5.85
N ARG A 15 -17.76 -14.99 -5.34
CA ARG A 15 -16.45 -15.51 -4.89
C ARG A 15 -15.97 -14.94 -3.56
N LYS A 16 -16.89 -14.44 -2.74
CA LYS A 16 -16.60 -13.89 -1.40
C LYS A 16 -15.79 -14.89 -0.52
N GLY A 17 -16.07 -16.18 -0.62
CA GLY A 17 -15.41 -17.18 0.19
C GLY A 17 -13.90 -17.24 -0.03
N LEU A 18 -13.41 -17.17 -1.28
CA LEU A 18 -11.97 -17.18 -1.57
C LEU A 18 -11.27 -15.90 -1.11
N LEU A 19 -11.93 -14.74 -1.21
CA LEU A 19 -11.39 -13.47 -0.73
C LEU A 19 -11.33 -13.43 0.80
N ILE A 20 -12.36 -13.95 1.49
CA ILE A 20 -12.36 -14.08 2.94
C ILE A 20 -11.26 -15.04 3.39
N LEU A 21 -11.10 -16.18 2.71
CA LEU A 21 -10.04 -17.15 2.99
C LEU A 21 -8.65 -16.50 2.81
N ALA A 22 -8.44 -15.76 1.71
CA ALA A 22 -7.20 -15.02 1.49
C ALA A 22 -6.94 -14.00 2.61
N GLY A 23 -7.95 -13.27 3.07
CA GLY A 23 -7.84 -12.35 4.21
C GLY A 23 -7.46 -13.06 5.51
N ILE A 24 -8.10 -14.18 5.83
CA ILE A 24 -7.80 -14.98 7.04
C ILE A 24 -6.36 -15.51 7.00
N LEU A 25 -5.94 -16.06 5.85
CA LEU A 25 -4.58 -16.56 5.67
C LEU A 25 -3.55 -15.41 5.76
N SER A 26 -3.88 -14.24 5.22
CA SER A 26 -3.04 -13.05 5.30
C SER A 26 -2.87 -12.54 6.73
N ALA A 27 -3.95 -12.50 7.51
CA ALA A 27 -3.89 -12.16 8.94
C ALA A 27 -3.11 -13.21 9.74
N GLY A 28 -3.30 -14.50 9.45
CA GLY A 28 -2.52 -15.58 10.05
C GLY A 28 -1.02 -15.47 9.74
N SER A 29 -0.67 -15.09 8.50
CA SER A 29 0.70 -14.80 8.12
C SER A 29 1.29 -13.66 8.95
N ALA A 30 0.56 -12.57 9.16
CA ALA A 30 1.00 -11.44 9.99
C ALA A 30 1.30 -11.88 11.43
N CYS A 31 0.46 -12.73 12.04
CA CYS A 31 0.71 -13.30 13.36
C CYS A 31 2.02 -14.12 13.39
N CYS A 32 2.18 -15.03 12.42
CA CYS A 32 3.35 -15.90 12.35
C CYS A 32 4.65 -15.14 12.09
N MET A 33 4.62 -14.07 11.28
CA MET A 33 5.78 -13.22 10.98
C MET A 33 6.27 -12.40 12.19
N LEU A 34 5.46 -12.23 13.24
CA LEU A 34 5.88 -11.59 14.50
C LEU A 34 6.51 -12.56 15.49
N VAL A 35 6.33 -13.88 15.31
CA VAL A 35 6.90 -14.90 16.20
C VAL A 35 8.43 -14.82 16.32
N PRO A 36 9.22 -14.63 15.24
CA PRO A 36 10.66 -14.45 15.35
C PRO A 36 11.09 -13.33 16.30
N TYR A 37 10.38 -12.20 16.29
CA TYR A 37 10.69 -11.07 17.18
C TYR A 37 10.42 -11.41 18.65
N LEU A 38 9.34 -12.13 18.94
CA LEU A 38 9.05 -12.64 20.28
C LEU A 38 10.12 -13.66 20.72
N SER A 39 10.58 -14.50 19.79
CA SER A 39 11.66 -15.45 20.07
C SER A 39 12.97 -14.76 20.41
N VAL A 40 13.34 -13.70 19.68
CA VAL A 40 14.52 -12.87 19.99
C VAL A 40 14.37 -12.24 21.37
N TYR A 41 13.18 -11.73 21.72
CA TYR A 41 12.93 -11.20 23.05
C TYR A 41 13.16 -12.22 24.16
N GLN A 42 12.66 -13.46 23.99
CA GLN A 42 12.82 -14.52 24.98
C GLN A 42 14.28 -14.95 25.15
N VAL A 43 15.01 -15.07 24.03
CA VAL A 43 16.46 -15.38 24.08
C VAL A 43 17.25 -14.23 24.73
N ALA A 44 16.93 -12.98 24.39
CA ALA A 44 17.57 -11.81 24.99
C ALA A 44 17.28 -11.71 26.49
N ASN A 45 16.04 -11.99 26.90
CA ASN A 45 15.66 -11.99 28.31
C ASN A 45 16.44 -13.07 29.12
N GLU A 46 16.58 -14.27 28.57
CA GLU A 46 17.35 -15.36 29.20
C GLU A 46 18.83 -14.96 29.36
N LEU A 47 19.44 -14.38 28.31
CA LEU A 47 20.84 -13.93 28.36
C LEU A 47 21.04 -12.78 29.35
N LEU A 48 20.12 -11.82 29.42
CA LEU A 48 20.19 -10.69 30.33
C LEU A 48 20.04 -11.13 31.81
N GLN A 49 19.12 -12.06 32.09
CA GLN A 49 18.95 -12.61 33.44
C GLN A 49 20.19 -13.34 33.93
N ASN A 50 20.96 -13.96 33.04
CA ASN A 50 22.19 -14.69 33.35
C ASN A 50 23.46 -13.91 32.98
N ALA A 51 23.38 -12.56 32.83
CA ALA A 51 24.52 -11.73 32.38
C ALA A 51 25.77 -11.83 33.27
N GLY A 52 25.59 -12.12 34.57
CA GLY A 52 26.72 -12.34 35.52
C GLY A 52 27.40 -13.70 35.35
N ASN A 53 26.74 -14.70 34.78
CA ASN A 53 27.30 -16.02 34.52
C ASN A 53 26.58 -16.69 33.34
N ILE A 54 27.03 -16.41 32.13
CA ILE A 54 26.40 -16.86 30.87
C ILE A 54 26.35 -18.38 30.78
N SER A 55 27.24 -19.11 31.45
CA SER A 55 27.21 -20.58 31.44
C SER A 55 25.99 -21.18 32.19
N GLN A 56 25.28 -20.39 32.98
CA GLN A 56 24.03 -20.79 33.63
C GLN A 56 22.76 -20.58 32.76
N ALA A 57 22.90 -19.89 31.65
CA ALA A 57 21.76 -19.70 30.72
C ALA A 57 21.31 -21.05 30.12
N ASP A 58 19.99 -21.27 30.08
CA ASP A 58 19.43 -22.51 29.57
C ASP A 58 19.55 -22.55 28.03
N SER A 59 20.58 -23.24 27.55
CA SER A 59 20.79 -23.47 26.11
C SER A 59 19.60 -24.18 25.45
N GLY A 60 18.92 -25.08 26.19
CA GLY A 60 17.74 -25.79 25.68
C GLY A 60 16.56 -24.86 25.45
N HIS A 61 16.38 -23.87 26.35
CA HIS A 61 15.36 -22.83 26.19
C HIS A 61 15.66 -21.97 24.95
N MET A 62 16.88 -21.51 24.77
CA MET A 62 17.29 -20.69 23.61
C MET A 62 17.13 -21.45 22.29
N ILE A 63 17.54 -22.72 22.22
CA ILE A 63 17.39 -23.58 21.04
C ILE A 63 15.90 -23.77 20.70
N ARG A 64 15.05 -24.03 21.68
CA ARG A 64 13.59 -24.16 21.48
C ARG A 64 13.01 -22.89 20.85
N TRP A 65 13.34 -21.70 21.35
CA TRP A 65 12.89 -20.43 20.78
C TRP A 65 13.46 -20.19 19.37
N GLY A 66 14.68 -20.65 19.10
CA GLY A 66 15.26 -20.65 17.76
C GLY A 66 14.42 -21.48 16.76
N TRP A 67 13.99 -22.67 17.16
CA TRP A 67 13.10 -23.49 16.32
C TRP A 67 11.70 -22.91 16.19
N ILE A 68 11.16 -22.29 17.23
CA ILE A 68 9.88 -21.57 17.18
C ILE A 68 9.97 -20.37 16.21
N ALA A 69 11.07 -19.62 16.23
CA ALA A 69 11.31 -18.54 15.28
C ALA A 69 11.33 -19.04 13.84
N PHE A 70 12.07 -20.12 13.59
CA PHE A 70 12.15 -20.73 12.26
C PHE A 70 10.78 -21.25 11.78
N ALA A 71 10.05 -21.94 12.64
CA ALA A 71 8.70 -22.42 12.33
C ALA A 71 7.72 -21.28 12.09
N GLY A 72 7.79 -20.20 12.88
CA GLY A 72 6.98 -19.00 12.71
C GLY A 72 7.25 -18.31 11.38
N LEU A 73 8.54 -18.10 11.03
CA LEU A 73 8.93 -17.52 9.75
C LEU A 73 8.46 -18.38 8.57
N THR A 74 8.76 -19.67 8.60
CA THR A 74 8.38 -20.61 7.52
C THR A 74 6.87 -20.70 7.38
N GLY A 75 6.15 -20.86 8.50
CA GLY A 75 4.69 -20.90 8.53
C GLY A 75 4.07 -19.59 8.02
N GLY A 76 4.64 -18.43 8.41
CA GLY A 76 4.21 -17.13 7.93
C GLY A 76 4.36 -16.97 6.42
N LEU A 77 5.50 -17.40 5.86
CA LEU A 77 5.73 -17.37 4.40
C LEU A 77 4.77 -18.30 3.65
N LEU A 78 4.52 -19.51 4.15
CA LEU A 78 3.58 -20.45 3.54
C LEU A 78 2.14 -19.92 3.58
N LEU A 79 1.71 -19.31 4.69
CA LEU A 79 0.40 -18.70 4.80
C LEU A 79 0.26 -17.49 3.87
N LEU A 80 1.31 -16.67 3.74
CA LEU A 80 1.33 -15.56 2.79
C LEU A 80 1.20 -16.05 1.35
N TYR A 81 1.97 -17.06 0.98
CA TYR A 81 1.88 -17.68 -0.33
C TYR A 81 0.48 -18.23 -0.61
N ALA A 82 -0.10 -18.98 0.33
CA ALA A 82 -1.45 -19.51 0.20
C ALA A 82 -2.52 -18.40 0.08
N SER A 83 -2.36 -17.29 0.83
CA SER A 83 -3.22 -16.13 0.75
C SER A 83 -3.17 -15.50 -0.64
N LEU A 84 -1.97 -15.24 -1.17
CA LEU A 84 -1.78 -14.67 -2.51
C LEU A 84 -2.33 -15.60 -3.60
N MET A 85 -2.11 -16.91 -3.51
CA MET A 85 -2.68 -17.87 -4.45
C MET A 85 -4.21 -17.85 -4.44
N ALA A 86 -4.83 -17.83 -3.26
CA ALA A 86 -6.28 -17.73 -3.13
C ALA A 86 -6.84 -16.42 -3.71
N SER A 87 -6.17 -15.29 -3.48
CA SER A 87 -6.57 -13.99 -4.02
C SER A 87 -6.41 -13.91 -5.53
N HIS A 88 -5.33 -14.43 -6.11
CA HIS A 88 -5.14 -14.50 -7.56
C HIS A 88 -6.20 -15.36 -8.24
N VAL A 89 -6.50 -16.56 -7.70
CA VAL A 89 -7.56 -17.41 -8.23
C VAL A 89 -8.93 -16.71 -8.17
N ALA A 90 -9.21 -15.97 -7.08
CA ALA A 90 -10.43 -15.20 -6.97
C ALA A 90 -10.46 -14.06 -8.00
N ALA A 91 -9.35 -13.31 -8.14
CA ALA A 91 -9.20 -12.20 -9.07
C ALA A 91 -9.45 -12.66 -10.51
N PHE A 92 -8.74 -13.68 -11.00
CA PHE A 92 -8.91 -14.16 -12.38
C PHE A 92 -10.33 -14.64 -12.68
N ARG A 93 -11.00 -15.28 -11.73
CA ARG A 93 -12.39 -15.71 -11.90
C ARG A 93 -13.37 -14.51 -11.96
N ILE A 94 -13.13 -13.48 -11.15
CA ILE A 94 -13.93 -12.24 -11.16
C ILE A 94 -13.70 -11.49 -12.48
N LEU A 95 -12.46 -11.37 -12.93
CA LEU A 95 -12.09 -10.69 -14.18
C LEU A 95 -12.68 -11.39 -15.40
N TYR A 96 -12.64 -12.72 -15.42
CA TYR A 96 -13.28 -13.51 -16.48
C TYR A 96 -14.77 -13.17 -16.58
N GLY A 97 -15.50 -13.24 -15.45
CA GLY A 97 -16.91 -12.89 -15.43
C GLY A 97 -17.20 -11.44 -15.83
N LEU A 98 -16.31 -10.51 -15.43
CA LEU A 98 -16.45 -9.09 -15.80
C LEU A 98 -16.24 -8.87 -17.30
N ARG A 99 -15.23 -9.53 -17.90
CA ARG A 99 -14.98 -9.45 -19.35
C ARG A 99 -16.14 -9.96 -20.17
N ILE A 100 -16.78 -11.07 -19.78
CA ILE A 100 -17.96 -11.61 -20.46
C ILE A 100 -19.13 -10.62 -20.37
N LYS A 101 -19.45 -10.14 -19.16
CA LYS A 101 -20.53 -9.17 -18.95
C LYS A 101 -20.32 -7.88 -19.76
N LEU A 102 -19.07 -7.41 -19.83
CA LEU A 102 -18.72 -6.23 -20.62
C LEU A 102 -18.86 -6.48 -22.13
N ALA A 103 -18.42 -7.65 -22.63
CA ALA A 103 -18.58 -8.03 -24.02
C ALA A 103 -20.05 -8.14 -24.41
N GLU A 104 -20.89 -8.77 -23.57
CA GLU A 104 -22.34 -8.83 -23.77
C GLU A 104 -22.98 -7.43 -23.77
N HIS A 105 -22.53 -6.54 -22.87
CA HIS A 105 -23.04 -5.17 -22.84
C HIS A 105 -22.68 -4.40 -24.11
N ILE A 106 -21.43 -4.49 -24.56
CA ILE A 106 -20.98 -3.85 -25.82
C ILE A 106 -21.79 -4.38 -27.02
N GLY A 107 -22.07 -5.70 -27.08
CA GLY A 107 -22.86 -6.30 -28.13
C GLY A 107 -24.35 -5.84 -28.19
N ARG A 108 -24.85 -5.27 -27.10
CA ARG A 108 -26.21 -4.70 -27.00
C ARG A 108 -26.25 -3.19 -27.25
N LEU A 109 -25.11 -2.53 -27.42
CA LEU A 109 -25.07 -1.08 -27.66
C LEU A 109 -25.52 -0.75 -29.10
N PRO A 110 -26.21 0.39 -29.32
CA PRO A 110 -26.61 0.83 -30.67
C PRO A 110 -25.38 1.13 -31.53
N LEU A 111 -25.51 0.86 -32.83
CA LEU A 111 -24.46 1.12 -33.82
C LEU A 111 -23.94 2.58 -33.80
N GLY A 112 -24.83 3.54 -33.49
CA GLY A 112 -24.44 4.94 -33.37
C GLY A 112 -23.39 5.20 -32.29
N TYR A 113 -23.45 4.48 -31.17
CA TYR A 113 -22.45 4.55 -30.13
C TYR A 113 -21.12 3.94 -30.59
N LEU A 114 -21.15 2.76 -31.23
CA LEU A 114 -19.97 2.07 -31.71
C LEU A 114 -19.24 2.88 -32.80
N ASN A 115 -19.99 3.58 -33.67
CA ASN A 115 -19.43 4.45 -34.71
C ASN A 115 -18.81 5.74 -34.11
N GLY A 116 -19.36 6.25 -32.99
CA GLY A 116 -18.87 7.44 -32.30
C GLY A 116 -17.72 7.16 -31.34
N THR A 117 -17.46 5.90 -30.97
CA THR A 117 -16.45 5.51 -30.00
C THR A 117 -15.25 4.85 -30.69
N SER A 118 -14.05 5.31 -30.40
CA SER A 118 -12.85 4.71 -30.98
C SER A 118 -12.63 3.27 -30.46
N THR A 119 -12.26 2.35 -31.35
CA THR A 119 -11.89 0.96 -30.99
C THR A 119 -10.84 0.93 -29.89
N GLY A 120 -9.92 1.92 -29.88
CA GLY A 120 -8.91 2.06 -28.83
C GLY A 120 -9.49 2.36 -27.45
N ALA A 121 -10.59 3.14 -27.36
CA ALA A 121 -11.26 3.41 -26.09
C ALA A 121 -11.94 2.15 -25.54
N ILE A 122 -12.59 1.38 -26.40
CA ILE A 122 -13.21 0.09 -26.02
C ILE A 122 -12.13 -0.89 -25.56
N LYS A 123 -11.03 -1.01 -26.31
CA LYS A 123 -9.88 -1.86 -25.94
C LYS A 123 -9.29 -1.44 -24.59
N LYS A 124 -9.08 -0.14 -24.36
CA LYS A 124 -8.58 0.38 -23.06
C LYS A 124 -9.50 -0.05 -21.92
N THR A 125 -10.80 0.02 -22.09
CA THR A 125 -11.76 -0.39 -21.04
C THR A 125 -11.71 -1.89 -20.79
N MET A 126 -11.66 -2.71 -21.86
CA MET A 126 -11.66 -4.17 -21.75
C MET A 126 -10.34 -4.75 -21.21
N GLU A 127 -9.23 -4.10 -21.44
CA GLU A 127 -7.91 -4.57 -21.04
C GLU A 127 -7.41 -3.79 -19.81
N GLN A 128 -7.04 -2.52 -19.97
CA GLN A 128 -6.34 -1.76 -18.95
C GLN A 128 -7.16 -1.49 -17.67
N ASN A 129 -8.45 -1.11 -17.83
CA ASN A 129 -9.26 -0.83 -16.65
C ASN A 129 -9.60 -2.11 -15.86
N ILE A 130 -9.78 -3.24 -16.56
CA ILE A 130 -10.00 -4.53 -15.93
C ILE A 130 -8.71 -5.01 -15.21
N GLU A 131 -7.54 -4.83 -15.80
CA GLU A 131 -6.25 -5.19 -15.20
C GLU A 131 -5.97 -4.42 -13.88
N LYS A 132 -6.39 -3.15 -13.80
CA LYS A 132 -6.34 -2.39 -12.53
C LYS A 132 -7.18 -3.04 -11.42
N ILE A 133 -8.33 -3.62 -11.77
CA ILE A 133 -9.18 -4.36 -10.82
C ILE A 133 -8.50 -5.64 -10.35
N GLU A 134 -7.76 -6.32 -11.25
CA GLU A 134 -6.95 -7.48 -10.88
C GLU A 134 -5.96 -7.12 -9.78
N THR A 135 -5.13 -6.11 -10.03
CA THR A 135 -4.12 -5.65 -9.06
C THR A 135 -4.74 -5.34 -7.70
N PHE A 136 -5.92 -4.73 -7.69
CA PHE A 136 -6.62 -4.44 -6.45
C PHE A 136 -7.06 -5.71 -5.71
N ILE A 137 -7.71 -6.63 -6.40
CA ILE A 137 -8.26 -7.83 -5.77
C ILE A 137 -7.13 -8.79 -5.36
N ALA A 138 -6.15 -8.99 -6.26
CA ALA A 138 -5.08 -9.95 -6.05
C ALA A 138 -4.05 -9.51 -5.00
N HIS A 139 -3.73 -8.23 -4.95
CA HIS A 139 -2.66 -7.70 -4.10
C HIS A 139 -3.16 -6.73 -3.03
N THR A 140 -3.95 -5.71 -3.40
CA THR A 140 -4.31 -4.63 -2.46
C THR A 140 -5.17 -5.13 -1.30
N ILE A 141 -6.14 -6.02 -1.55
CA ILE A 141 -7.02 -6.56 -0.48
C ILE A 141 -6.24 -7.41 0.52
N PRO A 142 -5.46 -8.45 0.12
CA PRO A 142 -4.67 -9.24 1.05
C PRO A 142 -3.62 -8.40 1.79
N ASP A 143 -2.95 -7.48 1.09
CA ASP A 143 -1.96 -6.58 1.70
C ASP A 143 -2.59 -5.66 2.75
N LEU A 144 -3.78 -5.12 2.48
CA LEU A 144 -4.50 -4.28 3.46
C LEU A 144 -4.82 -5.06 4.73
N VAL A 145 -5.33 -6.29 4.60
CA VAL A 145 -5.63 -7.15 5.75
C VAL A 145 -4.36 -7.49 6.53
N ASN A 146 -3.27 -7.84 5.82
CA ASN A 146 -1.98 -8.13 6.43
C ASN A 146 -1.45 -6.96 7.24
N VAL A 147 -1.43 -5.77 6.64
CA VAL A 147 -0.92 -4.55 7.26
C VAL A 147 -1.75 -4.17 8.48
N LEU A 148 -3.08 -4.20 8.37
CA LEU A 148 -3.96 -3.89 9.51
C LEU A 148 -3.77 -4.90 10.64
N ALA A 149 -3.71 -6.20 10.34
CA ALA A 149 -3.43 -7.24 11.32
C ALA A 149 -2.07 -7.01 12.00
N THR A 150 -1.02 -6.77 11.22
CA THR A 150 0.32 -6.50 11.74
C THR A 150 0.32 -5.30 12.69
N VAL A 151 -0.28 -4.17 12.30
CA VAL A 151 -0.34 -2.95 13.11
C VAL A 151 -1.08 -3.21 14.43
N VAL A 152 -2.25 -3.86 14.36
CA VAL A 152 -3.06 -4.16 15.55
C VAL A 152 -2.29 -5.08 16.51
N ILE A 153 -1.66 -6.14 16.01
CA ILE A 153 -0.93 -7.09 16.84
C ILE A 153 0.31 -6.42 17.44
N MET A 154 1.07 -5.66 16.67
CA MET A 154 2.26 -4.94 17.16
C MET A 154 1.90 -3.95 18.26
N PHE A 155 0.87 -3.12 18.07
CA PHE A 155 0.46 -2.17 19.11
C PHE A 155 -0.11 -2.88 20.34
N THR A 156 -0.89 -3.93 20.17
CA THR A 156 -1.35 -4.75 21.29
C THR A 156 -0.16 -5.27 22.10
N LEU A 157 0.85 -5.82 21.41
CA LEU A 157 2.06 -6.33 22.04
C LEU A 157 2.86 -5.21 22.73
N PHE A 158 2.99 -4.05 22.11
CA PHE A 158 3.69 -2.92 22.70
C PHE A 158 3.01 -2.43 23.99
N PHE A 159 1.69 -2.28 23.98
CA PHE A 159 0.94 -1.82 25.16
C PHE A 159 0.94 -2.85 26.29
N THR A 160 0.95 -4.16 25.97
CA THR A 160 1.04 -5.22 27.00
C THR A 160 2.42 -5.29 27.66
N LEU A 161 3.48 -4.97 26.92
CA LEU A 161 4.85 -4.99 27.44
C LEU A 161 5.19 -3.73 28.23
N ASN A 162 4.97 -2.55 27.67
CA ASN A 162 5.17 -1.28 28.36
C ASN A 162 4.39 -0.14 27.72
N GLY A 163 3.37 0.35 28.45
CA GLY A 163 2.46 1.39 27.96
C GLY A 163 3.12 2.74 27.69
N TRP A 164 4.16 3.13 28.47
CA TRP A 164 4.86 4.41 28.26
C TRP A 164 5.67 4.43 26.97
N ILE A 165 6.47 3.40 26.69
CA ILE A 165 7.25 3.31 25.46
C ILE A 165 6.28 3.15 24.26
N ALA A 166 5.23 2.36 24.39
CA ALA A 166 4.18 2.22 23.37
C ALA A 166 3.52 3.56 23.03
N ALA A 167 3.20 4.37 24.05
CA ALA A 167 2.62 5.70 23.85
C ALA A 167 3.58 6.65 23.11
N VAL A 168 4.87 6.59 23.37
CA VAL A 168 5.89 7.38 22.66
C VAL A 168 5.97 6.95 21.18
N CYS A 169 5.96 5.64 20.91
CA CYS A 169 5.90 5.13 19.52
C CYS A 169 4.65 5.63 18.80
N LEU A 170 3.50 5.52 19.44
CA LEU A 170 2.23 5.96 18.87
C LEU A 170 2.22 7.47 18.61
N LEU A 171 2.76 8.28 19.51
CA LEU A 171 2.87 9.73 19.36
C LEU A 171 3.75 10.09 18.15
N ALA A 172 4.92 9.46 18.01
CA ALA A 172 5.82 9.68 16.89
C ALA A 172 5.15 9.36 15.53
N ILE A 173 4.42 8.24 15.48
CA ILE A 173 3.66 7.83 14.30
C ILE A 173 2.51 8.80 14.01
N ALA A 174 1.75 9.19 15.04
CA ALA A 174 0.62 10.11 14.90
C ALA A 174 1.07 11.49 14.40
N LEU A 175 2.21 11.98 14.89
CA LEU A 175 2.82 13.23 14.40
C LEU A 175 3.21 13.11 12.92
N GLY A 176 3.85 12.01 12.53
CA GLY A 176 4.25 11.77 11.14
C GLY A 176 3.05 11.68 10.20
N ILE A 177 2.04 10.88 10.55
CA ILE A 177 0.80 10.75 9.77
C ILE A 177 0.02 12.06 9.75
N GLY A 178 -0.09 12.76 10.87
CA GLY A 178 -0.78 14.06 10.96
C GLY A 178 -0.17 15.07 9.99
N LEU A 179 1.15 15.20 9.98
CA LEU A 179 1.86 16.08 9.06
C LEU A 179 1.64 15.68 7.59
N GLN A 180 1.72 14.41 7.28
CA GLN A 180 1.48 13.89 5.93
C GLN A 180 0.04 14.15 5.48
N CYS A 181 -0.94 13.94 6.36
CA CYS A 181 -2.35 14.17 6.07
C CYS A 181 -2.66 15.65 5.81
N THR A 182 -2.11 16.58 6.57
CA THR A 182 -2.33 18.02 6.35
C THR A 182 -1.85 18.48 4.98
N MET A 183 -0.74 17.91 4.49
CA MET A 183 -0.21 18.23 3.16
C MET A 183 -1.01 17.56 2.02
N MET A 184 -1.47 16.33 2.21
CA MET A 184 -2.12 15.56 1.15
C MET A 184 -3.62 15.83 1.02
N PHE A 185 -4.32 16.14 2.12
CA PHE A 185 -5.78 16.32 2.14
C PHE A 185 -6.21 17.78 2.26
N GLY A 186 -5.30 18.75 2.32
CA GLY A 186 -5.61 20.17 2.26
C GLY A 186 -6.27 20.55 0.93
N LYS A 187 -7.20 21.51 0.92
CA LYS A 187 -7.88 21.97 -0.32
C LYS A 187 -6.89 22.35 -1.43
N ALA A 188 -5.85 23.08 -1.07
CA ALA A 188 -4.79 23.46 -2.00
C ALA A 188 -4.06 22.24 -2.60
N GLY A 189 -3.84 21.19 -1.81
CA GLY A 189 -3.21 19.94 -2.27
C GLY A 189 -4.07 19.17 -3.27
N GLN A 190 -5.39 19.13 -3.05
CA GLN A 190 -6.31 18.43 -3.96
C GLN A 190 -6.41 19.14 -5.31
N GLU A 191 -6.57 20.46 -5.34
CA GLU A 191 -6.61 21.25 -6.59
C GLU A 191 -5.29 21.14 -7.36
N PHE A 192 -4.20 21.12 -6.62
CA PHE A 192 -2.88 21.00 -7.19
C PHE A 192 -2.64 19.64 -7.83
N MET A 193 -3.05 18.57 -7.18
CA MET A 193 -2.96 17.20 -7.70
C MET A 193 -3.88 17.02 -8.91
N GLN A 194 -5.08 17.61 -8.90
CA GLN A 194 -5.98 17.58 -10.05
C GLN A 194 -5.31 18.24 -11.27
N THR A 195 -4.74 19.43 -11.12
CA THR A 195 -4.03 20.13 -12.20
C THR A 195 -2.84 19.31 -12.74
N TYR A 196 -2.13 18.61 -11.86
CA TYR A 196 -1.06 17.69 -12.27
C TYR A 196 -1.58 16.57 -13.20
N PHE A 197 -2.66 15.89 -12.80
CA PHE A 197 -3.25 14.83 -13.62
C PHE A 197 -3.82 15.35 -14.94
N ASP A 198 -4.48 16.52 -14.94
CA ASP A 198 -5.00 17.13 -16.14
C ASP A 198 -3.88 17.50 -17.14
N THR A 199 -2.74 17.97 -16.62
CA THR A 199 -1.57 18.32 -17.44
C THR A 199 -0.90 17.05 -18.01
N GLN A 200 -0.85 15.98 -17.22
CA GLN A 200 -0.36 14.65 -17.68
C GLN A 200 -1.24 14.09 -18.79
N GLU A 201 -2.57 14.22 -18.66
CA GLU A 201 -3.51 13.75 -19.68
C GLU A 201 -3.35 14.53 -20.99
N LYS A 202 -3.25 15.87 -20.92
CA LYS A 202 -3.00 16.72 -22.09
C LYS A 202 -1.68 16.38 -22.79
N MET A 203 -0.60 16.16 -22.03
CA MET A 203 0.67 15.70 -22.60
C MET A 203 0.53 14.35 -23.29
N SER A 204 -0.15 13.39 -22.66
CA SER A 204 -0.35 12.05 -23.23
C SER A 204 -1.20 12.10 -24.50
N ALA A 205 -2.28 12.90 -24.51
CA ALA A 205 -3.13 13.09 -25.70
C ALA A 205 -2.35 13.74 -26.85
N SER A 206 -1.54 14.74 -26.55
CA SER A 206 -0.67 15.42 -27.52
C SER A 206 0.40 14.49 -28.09
N ALA A 207 0.98 13.60 -27.26
CA ALA A 207 1.91 12.57 -27.70
C ALA A 207 1.27 11.60 -28.70
N VAL A 208 0.07 11.12 -28.41
CA VAL A 208 -0.69 10.23 -29.32
C VAL A 208 -1.01 10.95 -30.64
N GLN A 209 -1.44 12.21 -30.60
CA GLN A 209 -1.70 12.99 -31.82
C GLN A 209 -0.43 13.19 -32.63
N TYR A 210 0.70 13.49 -31.99
CA TYR A 210 1.99 13.64 -32.65
C TYR A 210 2.40 12.36 -33.38
N VAL A 211 2.32 11.21 -32.72
CA VAL A 211 2.68 9.91 -33.31
C VAL A 211 1.75 9.55 -34.46
N ARG A 212 0.43 9.74 -34.31
CA ARG A 212 -0.56 9.45 -35.36
C ARG A 212 -0.44 10.42 -36.56
N GLY A 213 -0.08 11.66 -36.30
CA GLY A 213 0.13 12.66 -37.34
C GLY A 213 1.49 12.55 -38.06
N MET A 214 2.42 11.73 -37.58
CA MET A 214 3.78 11.64 -38.09
C MET A 214 3.85 11.30 -39.60
N PRO A 215 3.04 10.38 -40.17
CA PRO A 215 3.03 10.13 -41.62
C PRO A 215 2.68 11.39 -42.43
N VAL A 216 1.65 12.15 -42.00
CA VAL A 216 1.25 13.40 -42.65
C VAL A 216 2.32 14.47 -42.51
N VAL A 217 2.90 14.60 -41.34
CA VAL A 217 3.99 15.52 -41.05
C VAL A 217 5.20 15.24 -41.93
N LYS A 218 5.56 13.98 -42.16
CA LYS A 218 6.67 13.58 -43.04
C LYS A 218 6.41 13.90 -44.54
N ILE A 219 5.15 13.70 -45.00
CA ILE A 219 4.74 13.95 -46.38
C ILE A 219 4.76 15.46 -46.69
N PHE A 220 4.23 16.27 -45.76
CA PHE A 220 4.06 17.71 -45.97
C PHE A 220 5.16 18.60 -45.35
N GLY A 221 6.21 18.03 -44.75
CA GLY A 221 7.33 18.75 -44.18
C GLY A 221 7.01 19.65 -42.98
N GLN A 222 5.81 19.47 -42.35
CA GLN A 222 5.33 20.36 -41.27
C GLN A 222 5.72 19.91 -39.86
N SER A 223 6.86 19.26 -39.71
CA SER A 223 7.33 18.69 -38.43
C SER A 223 7.45 19.67 -37.27
N ILE A 224 7.84 20.93 -37.55
CA ILE A 224 8.15 21.92 -36.52
C ILE A 224 6.91 22.39 -35.74
N ARG A 225 5.75 22.50 -36.39
CA ARG A 225 4.53 23.04 -35.74
C ARG A 225 3.86 22.04 -34.81
N SER A 226 3.76 20.79 -35.24
CA SER A 226 3.21 19.71 -34.39
C SER A 226 4.15 19.35 -33.24
N PHE A 227 5.47 19.42 -33.46
CA PHE A 227 6.47 19.25 -32.41
C PHE A 227 6.40 20.38 -31.36
N ARG A 228 6.20 21.64 -31.76
CA ARG A 228 6.08 22.77 -30.83
C ARG A 228 4.91 22.60 -29.86
N GLN A 229 3.76 22.13 -30.34
CA GLN A 229 2.61 21.90 -29.46
C GLN A 229 2.90 20.80 -28.44
N PHE A 230 3.43 19.67 -28.90
CA PHE A 230 3.80 18.57 -28.01
C PHE A 230 4.87 18.98 -26.99
N ASN A 231 5.89 19.71 -27.44
CA ASN A 231 6.92 20.27 -26.55
C ASN A 231 6.36 21.22 -25.50
N LYS A 232 5.37 22.04 -25.86
CA LYS A 232 4.69 22.94 -24.92
C LYS A 232 3.97 22.15 -23.81
N GLU A 233 3.29 21.05 -24.16
CA GLU A 233 2.61 20.19 -23.18
C GLU A 233 3.60 19.44 -22.29
N ILE A 234 4.76 19.02 -22.83
CA ILE A 234 5.85 18.43 -22.04
C ILE A 234 6.39 19.44 -21.01
N GLU A 235 6.68 20.67 -21.43
CA GLU A 235 7.22 21.68 -20.52
C GLU A 235 6.18 22.09 -19.45
N ALA A 236 4.90 22.17 -19.82
CA ALA A 236 3.83 22.40 -18.88
C ALA A 236 3.74 21.28 -17.84
N TYR A 237 3.73 20.01 -18.28
CA TYR A 237 3.74 18.85 -17.37
C TYR A 237 4.97 18.84 -16.47
N LYS A 238 6.17 19.06 -17.03
CA LYS A 238 7.42 19.15 -16.28
C LYS A 238 7.35 20.21 -15.18
N THR A 239 6.86 21.39 -15.51
CA THR A 239 6.74 22.51 -14.56
C THR A 239 5.83 22.13 -13.38
N TYR A 240 4.67 21.52 -13.67
CA TYR A 240 3.75 21.07 -12.62
C TYR A 240 4.31 19.86 -11.85
N ALA A 241 4.95 18.92 -12.51
CA ALA A 241 5.58 17.77 -11.84
C ALA A 241 6.66 18.22 -10.84
N LEU A 242 7.53 19.13 -11.24
CA LEU A 242 8.54 19.70 -10.35
C LEU A 242 7.90 20.43 -9.16
N LYS A 243 6.87 21.22 -9.41
CA LYS A 243 6.15 21.94 -8.36
C LYS A 243 5.43 20.99 -7.40
N VAL A 244 4.88 19.87 -7.89
CA VAL A 244 4.33 18.78 -7.02
C VAL A 244 5.44 18.21 -6.14
N CYS A 245 6.59 17.87 -6.72
CA CYS A 245 7.73 17.37 -5.95
C CYS A 245 8.15 18.37 -4.86
N ASP A 246 8.37 19.63 -5.22
CA ASP A 246 8.81 20.67 -4.27
C ASP A 246 7.79 20.88 -3.13
N THR A 247 6.49 20.74 -3.43
CA THR A 247 5.42 20.93 -2.43
C THR A 247 5.28 19.74 -1.49
N TYR A 248 5.33 18.50 -2.02
CA TYR A 248 5.05 17.30 -1.24
C TYR A 248 6.29 16.62 -0.66
N GLN A 249 7.44 16.75 -1.32
CA GLN A 249 8.69 16.13 -0.91
C GLN A 249 9.11 16.46 0.53
N PRO A 250 9.08 17.73 1.00
CA PRO A 250 9.49 18.03 2.37
C PRO A 250 8.67 17.28 3.42
N GLY A 251 7.33 17.27 3.26
CA GLY A 251 6.44 16.56 4.18
C GLY A 251 6.65 15.05 4.16
N MET A 252 6.82 14.49 2.97
CA MET A 252 7.10 13.06 2.82
C MET A 252 8.45 12.69 3.44
N VAL A 253 9.49 13.52 3.28
CA VAL A 253 10.80 13.30 3.91
C VAL A 253 10.69 13.34 5.43
N VAL A 254 10.01 14.35 6.00
CA VAL A 254 9.81 14.44 7.45
C VAL A 254 9.03 13.23 7.97
N PHE A 255 7.95 12.83 7.29
CA PHE A 255 7.20 11.63 7.63
C PHE A 255 8.08 10.38 7.62
N MET A 256 8.88 10.18 6.57
CA MET A 256 9.81 9.06 6.47
C MET A 256 10.87 9.09 7.58
N VAL A 257 11.44 10.25 7.86
CA VAL A 257 12.44 10.42 8.93
C VAL A 257 11.82 10.09 10.29
N LEU A 258 10.64 10.62 10.61
CA LEU A 258 9.97 10.34 11.88
C LEU A 258 9.70 8.84 12.05
N LEU A 259 9.20 8.15 11.03
CA LEU A 259 8.92 6.72 11.11
C LEU A 259 10.18 5.86 11.23
N ASN A 260 11.23 6.16 10.48
CA ASN A 260 12.48 5.39 10.55
C ASN A 260 13.31 5.74 11.78
N SER A 261 13.08 6.89 12.39
CA SER A 261 13.77 7.35 13.60
C SER A 261 13.02 7.04 14.91
N ILE A 262 12.05 6.12 14.89
CA ILE A 262 11.29 5.73 16.10
C ILE A 262 12.21 5.36 17.26
N VAL A 263 13.33 4.69 17.00
CA VAL A 263 14.34 4.35 18.02
C VAL A 263 14.87 5.59 18.73
N THR A 264 15.05 6.70 18.02
CA THR A 264 15.53 7.97 18.59
C THR A 264 14.57 8.52 19.65
N PHE A 265 13.28 8.25 19.53
CA PHE A 265 12.27 8.61 20.55
C PHE A 265 12.20 7.59 21.69
N ILE A 266 12.39 6.31 21.40
CA ILE A 266 12.39 5.23 22.39
C ILE A 266 13.61 5.32 23.31
N LEU A 267 14.80 5.62 22.76
CA LEU A 267 16.07 5.61 23.51
C LEU A 267 16.05 6.50 24.75
N PRO A 268 15.73 7.80 24.70
CA PRO A 268 15.77 8.65 25.90
C PRO A 268 14.73 8.25 26.93
N VAL A 269 13.53 7.87 26.51
CA VAL A 269 12.45 7.49 27.43
C VAL A 269 12.79 6.17 28.14
N GLY A 270 13.28 5.17 27.40
CA GLY A 270 13.70 3.91 27.99
C GLY A 270 14.88 4.07 28.95
N LEU A 271 15.87 4.92 28.62
CA LEU A 271 16.99 5.24 29.50
C LEU A 271 16.56 5.97 30.78
N LEU A 272 15.61 6.92 30.67
CA LEU A 272 15.04 7.61 31.84
C LEU A 272 14.33 6.62 32.79
N ILE A 273 13.55 5.70 32.26
CA ILE A 273 12.89 4.67 33.07
C ILE A 273 13.94 3.73 33.71
N LEU A 274 14.93 3.30 32.92
CA LEU A 274 16.00 2.42 33.40
C LEU A 274 16.87 3.09 34.45
N SER A 275 17.17 4.40 34.34
CA SER A 275 17.94 5.15 35.34
C SER A 275 17.24 5.22 36.69
N GLY A 276 15.91 5.21 36.70
CA GLY A 276 15.14 5.12 37.95
C GLY A 276 15.10 3.71 38.58
N GLN A 277 15.38 2.67 37.78
CA GLN A 277 15.40 1.26 38.20
C GLN A 277 16.54 0.47 37.54
N PRO A 278 17.82 0.78 37.85
CA PRO A 278 18.94 0.24 37.09
C PRO A 278 19.13 -1.28 37.21
N GLN A 279 18.52 -1.92 38.20
CA GLN A 279 18.60 -3.37 38.40
C GLN A 279 17.40 -4.13 37.83
N ASN A 280 16.48 -3.45 37.14
CA ASN A 280 15.30 -4.09 36.56
C ASN A 280 15.66 -4.74 35.20
N ILE A 281 16.21 -5.95 35.26
CA ILE A 281 16.63 -6.74 34.10
C ILE A 281 15.45 -7.04 33.18
N ALA A 282 14.27 -7.30 33.74
CA ALA A 282 13.07 -7.56 32.99
C ALA A 282 12.68 -6.35 32.11
N PHE A 283 12.79 -5.13 32.65
CA PHE A 283 12.56 -3.92 31.87
C PHE A 283 13.65 -3.73 30.80
N ALA A 284 14.91 -4.04 31.10
CA ALA A 284 15.99 -3.96 30.11
C ALA A 284 15.75 -4.88 28.90
N ALA A 285 15.23 -6.08 29.10
CA ALA A 285 14.86 -7.00 28.05
C ALA A 285 13.68 -6.45 27.20
N VAL A 286 12.65 -5.91 27.83
CA VAL A 286 11.53 -5.24 27.15
C VAL A 286 12.03 -4.03 26.35
N TYR A 287 12.89 -3.22 26.92
CA TYR A 287 13.44 -2.05 26.24
C TYR A 287 14.28 -2.44 25.00
N LEU A 288 15.10 -3.49 25.10
CA LEU A 288 15.82 -4.03 23.96
C LEU A 288 14.87 -4.53 22.87
N PHE A 289 13.79 -5.18 23.24
CA PHE A 289 12.75 -5.60 22.31
C PHE A 289 12.14 -4.43 21.53
N PHE A 290 11.82 -3.31 22.20
CA PHE A 290 11.32 -2.11 21.54
C PHE A 290 12.34 -1.49 20.58
N ILE A 291 13.63 -1.54 20.89
CA ILE A 291 14.69 -1.06 20.01
C ILE A 291 14.75 -1.91 18.72
N ILE A 292 14.57 -3.22 18.85
CA ILE A 292 14.65 -4.16 17.71
C ILE A 292 13.36 -4.13 16.87
N LEU A 293 12.20 -4.19 17.51
CA LEU A 293 10.90 -4.26 16.79
C LEU A 293 10.36 -2.88 16.41
N GLY A 294 10.69 -1.82 17.15
CA GLY A 294 10.18 -0.47 16.92
C GLY A 294 10.31 0.00 15.47
N PRO A 295 11.49 -0.09 14.84
CA PRO A 295 11.64 0.25 13.42
C PRO A 295 10.76 -0.57 12.47
N GLY A 296 10.42 -1.80 12.86
CA GLY A 296 9.55 -2.68 12.08
C GLY A 296 8.13 -2.13 11.86
N VAL A 297 7.68 -1.17 12.67
CA VAL A 297 6.38 -0.50 12.51
C VAL A 297 6.35 0.40 11.27
N ALA A 298 7.49 0.90 10.80
CA ALA A 298 7.55 1.82 9.68
C ALA A 298 6.97 1.21 8.39
N THR A 299 7.36 -0.03 8.06
CA THR A 299 6.94 -0.71 6.83
C THR A 299 5.42 -0.87 6.70
N PRO A 300 4.68 -1.42 7.68
CA PRO A 300 3.23 -1.50 7.60
C PRO A 300 2.55 -0.12 7.54
N ILE A 301 3.06 0.88 8.23
CA ILE A 301 2.51 2.24 8.17
C ILE A 301 2.70 2.87 6.77
N TYR A 302 3.87 2.69 6.15
CA TYR A 302 4.10 3.11 4.76
C TYR A 302 3.12 2.44 3.81
N LYS A 303 2.99 1.12 3.88
CA LYS A 303 2.04 0.37 3.06
C LYS A 303 0.62 0.91 3.22
N LEU A 304 0.16 1.17 4.45
CA LEU A 304 -1.17 1.71 4.71
C LEU A 304 -1.39 3.08 4.06
N THR A 305 -0.38 3.95 4.10
CA THR A 305 -0.44 5.29 3.51
C THR A 305 -0.54 5.22 1.99
N PHE A 306 0.23 4.33 1.34
CA PHE A 306 0.19 4.15 -0.12
C PHE A 306 -1.05 3.42 -0.62
N LEU A 307 -1.59 2.45 0.12
CA LEU A 307 -2.83 1.74 -0.23
C LEU A 307 -4.03 2.70 -0.35
N GLY A 308 -4.07 3.76 0.47
CA GLY A 308 -5.11 4.78 0.39
C GLY A 308 -5.12 5.59 -0.92
N SER A 309 -3.99 5.72 -1.60
CA SER A 309 -3.90 6.39 -2.91
C SER A 309 -4.39 5.50 -4.06
N SER A 310 -4.11 4.21 -4.01
CA SER A 310 -4.48 3.24 -5.04
C SER A 310 -6.00 3.02 -5.15
N THR A 311 -6.75 3.19 -4.05
CA THR A 311 -8.22 3.03 -4.05
C THR A 311 -8.93 4.09 -4.88
N LYS A 312 -8.42 5.32 -4.97
CA LYS A 312 -9.00 6.40 -5.79
C LYS A 312 -8.92 6.13 -7.29
N GLU A 313 -7.81 5.55 -7.76
CA GLU A 313 -7.66 5.18 -9.17
C GLU A 313 -8.65 4.09 -9.62
N ILE A 314 -9.02 3.22 -8.68
CA ILE A 314 -9.93 2.11 -8.95
C ILE A 314 -11.37 2.58 -9.03
N ASP A 315 -11.78 3.49 -8.17
CA ASP A 315 -13.13 4.09 -8.24
C ASP A 315 -13.35 4.75 -9.60
N LEU A 316 -12.35 5.47 -10.13
CA LEU A 316 -12.40 6.05 -11.48
C LEU A 316 -12.50 4.95 -12.56
N SER A 317 -11.73 3.87 -12.47
CA SER A 317 -11.79 2.76 -13.43
C SER A 317 -13.13 2.04 -13.41
N LEU A 318 -13.75 1.84 -12.25
CA LEU A 318 -15.08 1.25 -12.10
C LEU A 318 -16.18 2.12 -12.69
N ILE A 319 -16.07 3.45 -12.58
CA ILE A 319 -17.02 4.39 -13.19
C ILE A 319 -16.98 4.24 -14.73
N HIS A 320 -15.79 4.20 -15.31
CA HIS A 320 -15.62 4.02 -16.77
C HIS A 320 -16.13 2.68 -17.29
N ILE A 321 -16.12 1.63 -16.47
CA ILE A 321 -16.66 0.32 -16.83
C ILE A 321 -18.19 0.29 -16.70
N SER A 322 -18.73 0.95 -15.68
CA SER A 322 -20.17 0.89 -15.37
C SER A 322 -21.02 1.87 -16.19
N GLU A 323 -20.44 2.95 -16.69
CA GLU A 323 -21.15 4.00 -17.45
C GLU A 323 -20.42 4.37 -18.77
N PRO A 324 -20.17 3.41 -19.67
CA PRO A 324 -19.47 3.70 -20.94
C PRO A 324 -20.29 4.59 -21.90
N THR A 325 -21.54 4.91 -21.55
CA THR A 325 -22.50 5.63 -22.40
C THR A 325 -22.72 7.09 -22.07
N ARG A 326 -22.11 7.64 -21.01
CA ARG A 326 -22.21 9.08 -20.74
C ARG A 326 -21.13 9.84 -21.51
N PRO A 327 -21.53 10.73 -22.46
CA PRO A 327 -20.59 11.72 -22.97
C PRO A 327 -20.18 12.66 -21.82
N TYR A 328 -18.93 13.04 -21.79
CA TYR A 328 -18.42 14.09 -20.93
C TYR A 328 -18.93 15.45 -21.40
#